data_814d493462437ac336d06bc605cf2263
#
_entry.id   814d493462437ac336d06bc605cf2263
#
_cell.length_a   1.000
_cell.length_b   1.000
_cell.length_c   1.000
_cell.angle_alpha   90.00
_cell.angle_beta   90.00
_cell.angle_gamma   90.00
#
_symmetry.space_group_name_H-M   'P 1'
#
loop_
_entity.id
_entity.type
_entity.pdbx_description
1 polymer ?
#
loop_
_entity_poly.entity_id
_entity_poly.type
_entity_poly.pdbx_seq_one_letter_code
_entity_poly.pdbx_strand_id
1 'polypeptide(L)'
;MPGERATGESPGEGSVLPLRRPPIRRSTTVRSDLDHVFTTFVRTIGVWWPLQPMSIGGDRARTVTIDEYTGGRVYETWDDGTTAEWGRLAVWEPPNRFVMSWLNTPAPTEVELAFTALGPTLTRVSVEHRGWEHLTEDQLREDCAAPGGYSSGAYSGGWAAALAASVAAIESTLP
;
A
#
# COMPACT_ATOMS: atom_id res chain seq x y z
N MET A 1 59.47 -38.92 13.01
CA MET A 1 58.41 -38.44 13.86
C MET A 1 57.53 -37.44 13.04
N PRO A 2 56.30 -37.78 12.74
CA PRO A 2 55.46 -36.93 11.85
C PRO A 2 54.80 -35.84 12.63
N GLY A 3 54.82 -34.65 12.01
CA GLY A 3 54.15 -33.45 12.49
C GLY A 3 52.65 -33.50 12.26
N GLU A 4 51.94 -33.13 13.31
CA GLU A 4 50.50 -33.03 13.39
C GLU A 4 50.03 -31.76 12.65
N ARG A 5 49.16 -31.92 11.65
CA ARG A 5 48.50 -30.82 10.96
C ARG A 5 47.26 -30.42 11.76
N ALA A 6 47.30 -29.23 12.32
CA ALA A 6 46.11 -28.59 12.83
C ALA A 6 45.20 -28.21 11.65
N THR A 7 44.07 -28.86 11.53
CA THR A 7 42.95 -28.44 10.67
C THR A 7 42.27 -27.26 11.31
N GLY A 8 42.47 -26.08 10.70
CA GLY A 8 41.72 -24.88 11.06
C GLY A 8 40.26 -25.04 10.61
N GLU A 9 39.37 -25.16 11.57
CA GLU A 9 37.95 -25.00 11.39
C GLU A 9 37.65 -23.52 11.11
N SER A 10 37.17 -23.23 9.92
CA SER A 10 36.62 -21.91 9.59
C SER A 10 35.38 -21.67 10.44
N PRO A 11 35.22 -20.49 11.06
CA PRO A 11 33.98 -20.16 11.74
C PRO A 11 32.85 -20.08 10.71
N GLY A 12 31.81 -20.87 10.95
CA GLY A 12 30.64 -20.93 10.10
C GLY A 12 30.06 -19.53 9.85
N GLU A 13 29.84 -19.19 8.58
CA GLU A 13 29.05 -18.06 8.18
C GLU A 13 27.66 -18.18 8.83
N GLY A 14 27.46 -17.41 9.89
CA GLY A 14 26.16 -17.29 10.51
C GLY A 14 25.19 -16.72 9.46
N SER A 15 24.27 -17.54 8.98
CA SER A 15 23.18 -17.12 8.12
C SER A 15 22.36 -16.08 8.87
N VAL A 16 22.58 -14.81 8.56
CA VAL A 16 21.74 -13.72 9.06
C VAL A 16 20.39 -13.87 8.38
N LEU A 17 19.42 -14.43 9.10
CA LEU A 17 18.03 -14.46 8.64
C LEU A 17 17.55 -13.02 8.49
N PRO A 18 17.02 -12.61 7.33
CA PRO A 18 16.50 -11.28 7.16
C PRO A 18 15.39 -11.04 8.19
N LEU A 19 15.43 -9.89 8.85
CA LEU A 19 14.39 -9.43 9.77
C LEU A 19 13.06 -9.45 9.04
N ARG A 20 12.17 -10.39 9.37
CA ARG A 20 10.81 -10.44 8.82
C ARG A 20 10.01 -9.30 9.42
N ARG A 21 9.74 -8.28 8.61
CA ARG A 21 8.77 -7.26 8.97
C ARG A 21 7.40 -7.64 8.42
N PRO A 22 6.41 -7.84 9.31
CA PRO A 22 5.08 -8.25 8.87
C PRO A 22 4.45 -7.18 7.97
N PRO A 23 3.63 -7.58 6.98
CA PRO A 23 2.86 -6.63 6.20
C PRO A 23 1.84 -5.91 7.09
N ILE A 24 1.55 -4.67 6.71
CA ILE A 24 0.43 -3.93 7.29
C ILE A 24 -0.85 -4.46 6.66
N ARG A 25 -1.82 -4.86 7.47
CA ARG A 25 -3.13 -5.34 7.04
C ARG A 25 -4.24 -4.54 7.69
N ARG A 26 -5.18 -4.08 6.88
CA ARG A 26 -6.41 -3.43 7.32
C ARG A 26 -7.56 -3.92 6.48
N SER A 27 -8.77 -3.93 7.05
CA SER A 27 -9.97 -4.24 6.29
C SER A 27 -11.17 -3.50 6.86
N THR A 28 -12.16 -3.32 6.02
CA THR A 28 -13.47 -2.77 6.36
C THR A 28 -14.55 -3.49 5.58
N THR A 29 -15.81 -3.25 5.93
CA THR A 29 -16.97 -3.73 5.18
C THR A 29 -17.78 -2.56 4.65
N VAL A 30 -18.31 -2.72 3.44
CA VAL A 30 -19.14 -1.74 2.74
C VAL A 30 -20.50 -2.37 2.44
N ARG A 31 -21.58 -1.66 2.72
CA ARG A 31 -22.96 -2.13 2.45
C ARG A 31 -23.33 -1.91 1.00
N SER A 32 -22.74 -2.70 0.13
CA SER A 32 -23.05 -2.73 -1.30
C SER A 32 -22.51 -4.02 -1.93
N ASP A 33 -22.92 -4.27 -3.16
CA ASP A 33 -22.41 -5.39 -3.96
C ASP A 33 -20.96 -5.13 -4.41
N LEU A 34 -20.30 -6.22 -4.80
CA LEU A 34 -18.89 -6.22 -5.15
C LEU A 34 -18.55 -5.29 -6.32
N ASP A 35 -19.35 -5.33 -7.40
CA ASP A 35 -19.08 -4.55 -8.61
C ASP A 35 -19.20 -3.05 -8.33
N HIS A 36 -20.23 -2.65 -7.61
CA HIS A 36 -20.43 -1.26 -7.21
C HIS A 36 -19.31 -0.77 -6.30
N VAL A 37 -18.93 -1.57 -5.29
CA VAL A 37 -17.84 -1.22 -4.36
C VAL A 37 -16.53 -1.04 -5.10
N PHE A 38 -16.14 -2.00 -5.94
CA PHE A 38 -14.89 -1.92 -6.69
C PHE A 38 -14.87 -0.72 -7.63
N THR A 39 -15.92 -0.58 -8.45
CA THR A 39 -16.00 0.49 -9.46
C THR A 39 -15.97 1.87 -8.80
N THR A 40 -16.76 2.07 -7.74
CA THR A 40 -16.82 3.34 -7.04
C THR A 40 -15.50 3.63 -6.33
N PHE A 41 -14.91 2.64 -5.64
CA PHE A 41 -13.60 2.79 -5.00
C PHE A 41 -12.55 3.32 -5.98
N VAL A 42 -12.41 2.69 -7.12
CA VAL A 42 -11.39 3.03 -8.12
C VAL A 42 -11.67 4.38 -8.79
N ARG A 43 -12.89 4.57 -9.30
CA ARG A 43 -13.22 5.74 -10.13
C ARG A 43 -13.41 7.02 -9.35
N THR A 44 -13.72 6.92 -8.07
CA THR A 44 -13.90 8.10 -7.21
C THR A 44 -12.75 8.32 -6.23
N ILE A 45 -11.63 7.61 -6.38
CA ILE A 45 -10.48 7.75 -5.50
C ILE A 45 -10.00 9.20 -5.37
N GLY A 46 -10.06 9.97 -6.45
CA GLY A 46 -9.72 11.39 -6.47
C GLY A 46 -10.63 12.27 -5.61
N VAL A 47 -11.79 11.75 -5.19
CA VAL A 47 -12.75 12.48 -4.34
C VAL A 47 -12.60 12.10 -2.87
N TRP A 48 -12.42 10.80 -2.58
CA TRP A 48 -12.45 10.33 -1.20
C TRP A 48 -11.06 10.12 -0.58
N TRP A 49 -10.00 10.03 -1.38
CA TRP A 49 -8.65 9.85 -0.82
C TRP A 49 -8.28 11.02 0.09
N PRO A 50 -7.82 10.77 1.33
CA PRO A 50 -7.43 11.83 2.26
C PRO A 50 -6.09 12.44 1.84
N LEU A 51 -6.11 13.39 0.91
CA LEU A 51 -4.90 14.06 0.40
C LEU A 51 -4.04 14.66 1.51
N GLN A 52 -4.66 15.10 2.58
CA GLN A 52 -3.96 15.60 3.77
C GLN A 52 -4.15 14.60 4.92
N PRO A 53 -3.05 14.06 5.46
CA PRO A 53 -1.62 14.30 5.15
C PRO A 53 -1.03 13.29 4.14
N MET A 54 -1.84 12.57 3.34
CA MET A 54 -1.46 11.36 2.62
C MET A 54 -1.20 11.60 1.13
N SER A 55 -0.51 12.69 0.80
CA SER A 55 -0.06 12.98 -0.56
C SER A 55 1.42 13.40 -0.58
N ILE A 56 2.07 13.25 -1.74
CA ILE A 56 3.45 13.71 -1.97
C ILE A 56 3.47 15.23 -2.07
N GLY A 57 2.50 15.81 -2.77
CA GLY A 57 2.41 17.24 -3.04
C GLY A 57 1.93 18.09 -1.87
N GLY A 58 1.47 17.47 -0.77
CA GLY A 58 0.91 18.19 0.37
C GLY A 58 -0.23 19.12 -0.08
N ASP A 59 -0.16 20.40 0.27
CA ASP A 59 -1.20 21.40 -0.06
C ASP A 59 -1.40 21.63 -1.57
N ARG A 60 -0.46 21.23 -2.41
CA ARG A 60 -0.58 21.32 -3.88
C ARG A 60 -1.38 20.19 -4.49
N ALA A 61 -1.50 19.05 -3.80
CA ALA A 61 -2.24 17.89 -4.30
C ALA A 61 -3.74 18.22 -4.46
N ARG A 62 -4.32 17.81 -5.58
CA ARG A 62 -5.75 18.08 -5.92
C ARG A 62 -6.56 16.82 -6.09
N THR A 63 -5.97 15.77 -6.67
CA THR A 63 -6.69 14.53 -6.94
C THR A 63 -5.74 13.36 -7.11
N VAL A 64 -6.28 12.15 -7.00
CA VAL A 64 -5.59 10.89 -7.29
C VAL A 64 -6.30 10.20 -8.45
N THR A 65 -5.54 9.56 -9.32
CA THR A 65 -6.06 8.82 -10.48
C THR A 65 -5.44 7.43 -10.56
N ILE A 66 -6.23 6.45 -10.93
CA ILE A 66 -5.81 5.09 -11.26
C ILE A 66 -6.08 4.86 -12.75
N ASP A 67 -5.05 4.53 -13.52
CA ASP A 67 -5.20 4.08 -14.90
C ASP A 67 -5.60 2.59 -14.87
N GLU A 68 -6.84 2.28 -15.27
CA GLU A 68 -7.54 1.00 -15.03
C GLU A 68 -7.05 -0.15 -15.95
N TYR A 69 -5.75 -0.48 -15.93
CA TYR A 69 -5.17 -1.61 -16.69
C TYR A 69 -3.84 -2.07 -16.08
N THR A 70 -3.43 -3.31 -16.37
CA THR A 70 -2.11 -3.83 -15.92
C THR A 70 -0.97 -3.00 -16.52
N GLY A 71 -0.09 -2.45 -15.69
CA GLY A 71 0.94 -1.49 -16.06
C GLY A 71 0.49 -0.03 -15.94
N GLY A 72 -0.80 0.22 -15.69
CA GLY A 72 -1.37 1.53 -15.47
C GLY A 72 -0.76 2.23 -14.25
N ARG A 73 -0.74 3.54 -14.26
CA ARG A 73 -0.20 4.36 -13.17
C ARG A 73 -1.24 4.59 -12.09
N VAL A 74 -0.76 4.75 -10.86
CA VAL A 74 -1.49 5.41 -9.78
C VAL A 74 -0.72 6.67 -9.44
N TYR A 75 -1.35 7.83 -9.52
CA TYR A 75 -0.67 9.12 -9.43
C TYR A 75 -1.57 10.21 -8.86
N GLU A 76 -0.96 11.20 -8.23
CA GLU A 76 -1.63 12.44 -7.85
C GLU A 76 -1.37 13.54 -8.88
N THR A 77 -2.33 14.45 -9.01
CA THR A 77 -2.21 15.67 -9.83
C THR A 77 -2.22 16.89 -8.92
N TRP A 78 -1.31 17.83 -9.18
CA TRP A 78 -1.15 19.04 -8.40
C TRP A 78 -1.90 20.24 -9.02
N ASP A 79 -1.92 21.35 -8.29
CA ASP A 79 -2.60 22.57 -8.68
C ASP A 79 -2.08 23.23 -9.98
N ASP A 80 -0.83 22.98 -10.33
CA ASP A 80 -0.21 23.44 -11.59
C ASP A 80 -0.38 22.44 -12.76
N GLY A 81 -1.09 21.33 -12.53
CA GLY A 81 -1.32 20.27 -13.51
C GLY A 81 -0.18 19.24 -13.61
N THR A 82 0.90 19.38 -12.85
CA THR A 82 1.94 18.35 -12.79
C THR A 82 1.45 17.12 -12.04
N THR A 83 2.10 15.98 -12.28
CA THR A 83 1.72 14.71 -11.67
C THR A 83 2.89 14.07 -10.93
N ALA A 84 2.59 13.38 -9.82
CA ALA A 84 3.54 12.57 -9.08
C ALA A 84 3.04 11.12 -9.03
N GLU A 85 3.84 10.20 -9.55
CA GLU A 85 3.49 8.78 -9.61
C GLU A 85 3.68 8.14 -8.23
N TRP A 86 2.66 7.43 -7.74
CA TRP A 86 2.72 6.62 -6.53
C TRP A 86 3.19 5.20 -6.82
N GLY A 87 2.90 4.69 -8.00
CA GLY A 87 3.27 3.37 -8.44
C GLY A 87 2.53 2.92 -9.69
N ARG A 88 2.71 1.64 -10.02
CA ARG A 88 2.10 1.01 -11.19
C ARG A 88 1.37 -0.26 -10.81
N LEU A 89 0.27 -0.52 -11.51
CA LEU A 89 -0.53 -1.73 -11.34
C LEU A 89 0.25 -2.93 -11.88
N ALA A 90 0.72 -3.80 -11.00
CA ALA A 90 1.33 -5.08 -11.35
C ALA A 90 0.26 -6.13 -11.68
N VAL A 91 -0.90 -6.03 -11.01
CA VAL A 91 -2.06 -6.89 -11.23
C VAL A 91 -3.30 -6.00 -11.32
N TRP A 92 -4.17 -6.31 -12.29
CA TRP A 92 -5.47 -5.68 -12.46
C TRP A 92 -6.53 -6.75 -12.74
N GLU A 93 -7.32 -7.11 -11.74
CA GLU A 93 -8.31 -8.19 -11.77
C GLU A 93 -9.66 -7.71 -11.22
N PRO A 94 -10.35 -6.80 -11.92
CA PRO A 94 -11.66 -6.32 -11.50
C PRO A 94 -12.70 -7.46 -11.53
N PRO A 95 -13.67 -7.48 -10.60
CA PRO A 95 -13.84 -6.57 -9.48
C PRO A 95 -13.17 -7.07 -8.19
N ASN A 96 -12.23 -8.02 -8.27
CA ASN A 96 -11.75 -8.75 -7.10
C ASN A 96 -10.51 -8.14 -6.45
N ARG A 97 -9.55 -7.63 -7.24
CA ARG A 97 -8.32 -7.05 -6.67
C ARG A 97 -7.50 -6.29 -7.68
N PHE A 98 -6.61 -5.48 -7.15
CA PHE A 98 -5.45 -4.97 -7.87
C PHE A 98 -4.22 -4.93 -6.94
N VAL A 99 -3.05 -5.01 -7.54
CA VAL A 99 -1.76 -4.92 -6.85
C VAL A 99 -0.93 -3.84 -7.52
N MET A 100 -0.35 -2.95 -6.73
CA MET A 100 0.52 -1.89 -7.23
C MET A 100 1.85 -1.86 -6.50
N SER A 101 2.92 -1.48 -7.22
CA SER A 101 4.13 -1.03 -6.58
C SER A 101 3.85 0.27 -5.83
N TRP A 102 4.50 0.46 -4.67
CA TRP A 102 4.38 1.68 -3.90
C TRP A 102 5.73 2.37 -3.86
N LEU A 103 5.85 3.51 -4.53
CA LEU A 103 7.11 4.23 -4.72
C LEU A 103 7.36 5.33 -3.68
N ASN A 104 6.38 5.58 -2.80
CA ASN A 104 6.47 6.63 -1.78
C ASN A 104 7.20 6.16 -0.51
N THR A 105 8.08 5.21 -0.66
CA THR A 105 9.01 4.70 0.36
C THR A 105 10.42 4.69 -0.22
N PRO A 106 11.48 4.77 0.62
CA PRO A 106 12.87 4.82 0.15
C PRO A 106 13.30 3.65 -0.73
N ALA A 107 12.68 2.48 -0.55
CA ALA A 107 12.76 1.34 -1.47
C ALA A 107 11.33 0.95 -1.84
N PRO A 108 11.07 0.44 -3.06
CA PRO A 108 9.74 0.05 -3.48
C PRO A 108 9.13 -1.00 -2.55
N THR A 109 7.90 -0.73 -2.12
CA THR A 109 7.05 -1.69 -1.42
C THR A 109 5.86 -2.05 -2.32
N GLU A 110 4.95 -2.89 -1.85
CA GLU A 110 3.83 -3.36 -2.66
C GLU A 110 2.52 -3.27 -1.87
N VAL A 111 1.48 -2.81 -2.53
CA VAL A 111 0.13 -2.68 -1.96
C VAL A 111 -0.84 -3.53 -2.76
N GLU A 112 -1.57 -4.40 -2.07
CA GLU A 112 -2.69 -5.13 -2.63
C GLU A 112 -4.00 -4.63 -2.02
N LEU A 113 -4.96 -4.27 -2.85
CA LEU A 113 -6.36 -4.03 -2.50
C LEU A 113 -7.18 -5.23 -3.00
N ALA A 114 -7.88 -5.88 -2.08
CA ALA A 114 -8.75 -7.01 -2.39
C ALA A 114 -10.20 -6.73 -1.96
N PHE A 115 -11.13 -7.14 -2.79
CA PHE A 115 -12.58 -6.94 -2.64
C PHE A 115 -13.26 -8.30 -2.65
N THR A 116 -14.00 -8.61 -1.61
CA THR A 116 -14.61 -9.93 -1.42
C THR A 116 -16.07 -9.79 -1.06
N ALA A 117 -16.96 -10.33 -1.89
CA ALA A 117 -18.37 -10.39 -1.56
C ALA A 117 -18.60 -11.27 -0.32
N LEU A 118 -19.23 -10.71 0.70
CA LEU A 118 -19.68 -11.43 1.90
C LEU A 118 -21.18 -11.79 1.81
N GLY A 119 -21.87 -11.19 0.87
CA GLY A 119 -23.28 -11.37 0.59
C GLY A 119 -23.70 -10.48 -0.59
N PRO A 120 -24.97 -10.52 -1.01
CA PRO A 120 -25.44 -9.75 -2.17
C PRO A 120 -25.26 -8.23 -2.04
N THR A 121 -25.27 -7.73 -0.83
CA THR A 121 -25.18 -6.28 -0.52
C THR A 121 -24.16 -6.00 0.57
N LEU A 122 -23.13 -6.82 0.67
CA LEU A 122 -22.07 -6.65 1.65
C LEU A 122 -20.74 -7.10 1.06
N THR A 123 -19.77 -6.20 1.01
CA THR A 123 -18.43 -6.45 0.48
C THR A 123 -17.37 -6.09 1.51
N ARG A 124 -16.35 -6.95 1.65
CA ARG A 124 -15.13 -6.65 2.40
C ARG A 124 -14.12 -6.00 1.46
N VAL A 125 -13.55 -4.88 1.90
CA VAL A 125 -12.37 -4.26 1.27
C VAL A 125 -11.20 -4.43 2.22
N SER A 126 -10.11 -5.00 1.73
CA SER A 126 -8.88 -5.22 2.51
C SER A 126 -7.67 -4.68 1.78
N VAL A 127 -6.72 -4.16 2.56
CA VAL A 127 -5.41 -3.74 2.09
C VAL A 127 -4.32 -4.57 2.78
N GLU A 128 -3.35 -5.00 1.99
CA GLU A 128 -2.08 -5.53 2.47
C GLU A 128 -0.94 -4.73 1.86
N HIS A 129 -0.14 -4.08 2.73
CA HIS A 129 1.05 -3.33 2.33
C HIS A 129 2.29 -4.10 2.82
N ARG A 130 3.08 -4.63 1.91
CA ARG A 130 4.20 -5.56 2.14
C ARG A 130 5.49 -5.08 1.50
N GLY A 131 6.61 -5.76 1.81
CA GLY A 131 7.94 -5.40 1.30
C GLY A 131 8.75 -4.52 2.25
N TRP A 132 8.32 -4.36 3.49
CA TRP A 132 8.97 -3.54 4.50
C TRP A 132 10.35 -4.06 4.92
N GLU A 133 10.65 -5.34 4.67
CA GLU A 133 11.94 -5.97 4.90
C GLU A 133 13.07 -5.41 4.04
N HIS A 134 12.74 -4.69 2.97
CA HIS A 134 13.69 -4.05 2.07
C HIS A 134 14.23 -2.71 2.60
N LEU A 135 13.63 -2.16 3.66
CA LEU A 135 14.00 -0.88 4.24
C LEU A 135 14.86 -1.05 5.50
N THR A 136 15.79 -0.12 5.73
CA THR A 136 16.54 -0.04 6.98
C THR A 136 15.70 0.54 8.10
N GLU A 137 16.15 0.39 9.36
CA GLU A 137 15.46 0.98 10.51
C GLU A 137 15.35 2.51 10.42
N ASP A 138 16.39 3.18 9.92
CA ASP A 138 16.38 4.64 9.77
C ASP A 138 15.39 5.06 8.67
N GLN A 139 15.40 4.38 7.53
CA GLN A 139 14.42 4.61 6.46
C GLN A 139 12.98 4.41 6.93
N LEU A 140 12.73 3.42 7.81
CA LEU A 140 11.39 3.19 8.36
C LEU A 140 10.92 4.30 9.30
N ARG A 141 11.84 5.03 9.93
CA ARG A 141 11.52 6.11 10.86
C ARG A 141 11.44 7.48 10.20
N GLU A 142 12.35 7.77 9.28
CA GLU A 142 12.61 9.13 8.80
C GLU A 142 12.12 9.40 7.38
N ASP A 143 12.21 8.42 6.51
CA ASP A 143 12.07 8.62 5.06
C ASP A 143 10.73 8.12 4.49
N CYS A 144 9.81 7.66 5.32
CA CYS A 144 8.49 7.28 4.84
C CYS A 144 7.57 8.49 4.71
N ALA A 145 6.82 8.57 3.60
CA ALA A 145 5.91 9.68 3.30
C ALA A 145 4.83 9.92 4.37
N ALA A 146 4.41 8.87 5.08
CA ALA A 146 3.51 9.04 6.22
C ALA A 146 4.31 9.46 7.46
N PRO A 147 3.90 10.52 8.20
CA PRO A 147 4.57 10.96 9.41
C PRO A 147 4.72 9.83 10.43
N GLY A 148 5.97 9.55 10.83
CA GLY A 148 6.31 8.47 11.75
C GLY A 148 6.43 7.08 11.10
N GLY A 149 6.15 6.93 9.81
CA GLY A 149 6.43 5.77 9.01
C GLY A 149 5.80 4.45 9.47
N TYR A 150 6.48 3.34 9.17
CA TYR A 150 6.05 1.99 9.51
C TYR A 150 6.09 1.72 11.02
N SER A 151 7.19 2.08 11.67
CA SER A 151 7.48 1.69 13.06
C SER A 151 6.55 2.34 14.09
N SER A 152 6.05 3.54 13.81
CA SER A 152 5.09 4.24 14.67
C SER A 152 3.63 3.84 14.42
N GLY A 153 3.36 3.04 13.40
CA GLY A 153 2.02 2.70 12.96
C GLY A 153 1.31 3.76 12.10
N ALA A 154 2.01 4.78 11.64
CA ALA A 154 1.42 5.86 10.82
C ALA A 154 0.85 5.33 9.50
N TYR A 155 1.55 4.43 8.79
CA TYR A 155 0.99 3.78 7.59
C TYR A 155 -0.25 2.95 7.91
N SER A 156 -0.24 2.25 9.04
CA SER A 156 -1.40 1.46 9.48
C SER A 156 -2.61 2.36 9.77
N GLY A 157 -2.39 3.49 10.44
CA GLY A 157 -3.42 4.52 10.68
C GLY A 157 -3.88 5.19 9.40
N GLY A 158 -2.97 5.47 8.48
CA GLY A 158 -3.26 6.03 7.16
C GLY A 158 -4.17 5.12 6.33
N TRP A 159 -3.88 3.84 6.27
CA TRP A 159 -4.76 2.88 5.58
C TRP A 159 -6.13 2.75 6.25
N ALA A 160 -6.21 2.79 7.58
CA ALA A 160 -7.49 2.80 8.28
C ALA A 160 -8.32 4.03 7.92
N ALA A 161 -7.72 5.22 7.85
CA ALA A 161 -8.38 6.45 7.44
C ALA A 161 -8.84 6.41 5.97
N ALA A 162 -7.99 5.92 5.07
CA ALA A 162 -8.33 5.78 3.66
C ALA A 162 -9.51 4.82 3.44
N LEU A 163 -9.51 3.68 4.10
CA LEU A 163 -10.63 2.73 4.02
C LEU A 163 -11.93 3.34 4.58
N ALA A 164 -11.86 4.06 5.71
CA ALA A 164 -13.04 4.73 6.26
C ALA A 164 -13.62 5.79 5.31
N ALA A 165 -12.75 6.58 4.66
CA ALA A 165 -13.16 7.57 3.68
C ALA A 165 -13.80 6.91 2.45
N SER A 166 -13.26 5.80 1.97
CA SER A 166 -13.85 5.04 0.85
C SER A 166 -15.23 4.49 1.18
N VAL A 167 -15.46 3.97 2.40
CA VAL A 167 -16.78 3.50 2.85
C VAL A 167 -17.80 4.64 2.79
N ALA A 168 -17.47 5.78 3.37
CA ALA A 168 -18.35 6.94 3.38
C ALA A 168 -18.72 7.40 1.95
N ALA A 169 -17.74 7.44 1.05
CA ALA A 169 -17.95 7.80 -0.34
C ALA A 169 -18.85 6.80 -1.08
N ILE A 170 -18.58 5.51 -0.95
CA ILE A 170 -19.33 4.46 -1.65
C ILE A 170 -20.78 4.41 -1.12
N GLU A 171 -20.97 4.41 0.20
CA GLU A 171 -22.31 4.33 0.79
C GLU A 171 -23.13 5.61 0.51
N SER A 172 -22.50 6.76 0.26
CA SER A 172 -23.20 7.99 -0.14
C SER A 172 -23.77 7.95 -1.55
N THR A 173 -23.31 7.03 -2.40
CA THR A 173 -23.79 6.86 -3.79
C THR A 173 -24.93 5.85 -3.91
N LEU A 174 -25.32 5.21 -2.81
CA LEU A 174 -26.45 4.28 -2.78
C LEU A 174 -27.78 5.04 -2.88
N PRO A 175 -28.77 4.50 -3.59
CA PRO A 175 -30.10 5.11 -3.72
C PRO A 175 -30.87 5.14 -2.39
#